data_cf0a6d28bed4b858eda7e3ebb55f3931
#
_entry.id   cf0a6d28bed4b858eda7e3ebb55f3931
#
_cell.length_a   1.000
_cell.length_b   1.000
_cell.length_c   1.000
_cell.angle_alpha   90.00
_cell.angle_beta   90.00
_cell.angle_gamma   90.00
#
_symmetry.space_group_name_H-M   'P 1'
#
loop_
_entity.id
_entity.type
_entity.pdbx_description
1 polymer ?
#
loop_
_entity_poly.entity_id
_entity_poly.type
_entity_poly.pdbx_seq_one_letter_code
_entity_poly.pdbx_strand_id
1 'polypeptide(L)'
;IKEASGYPQQAAQITSCELPEDFVVLSGDDALTVPFIQNGAEGVISVVGNAYPRLFSHLTHLAMEGRINEADMIQTEMRAINTQLFQEGNPVGIKALLYLMRLIDSNSLRLPLVPASSELSERLDTTRKALDVYASHLFA
;
A
#
# COMPACT_ATOMS: atom_id res chain seq x y z
N ILE A 1 8.23 5.32 -14.41
CA ILE A 1 9.02 4.34 -13.64
C ILE A 1 8.35 4.04 -12.30
N LYS A 2 8.44 2.79 -11.80
CA LYS A 2 8.12 2.43 -10.42
C LYS A 2 9.40 2.46 -9.58
N GLU A 3 9.45 3.37 -8.62
CA GLU A 3 10.57 3.52 -7.72
C GLU A 3 10.25 2.84 -6.36
N ALA A 4 11.06 1.89 -5.92
CA ALA A 4 10.84 1.07 -4.73
C ALA A 4 12.14 0.82 -3.93
N SER A 5 13.04 1.81 -3.92
CA SER A 5 14.30 1.71 -3.15
C SER A 5 14.10 1.84 -1.64
N GLY A 6 12.96 2.37 -1.20
CA GLY A 6 12.72 2.77 0.19
C GLY A 6 13.24 4.17 0.52
N TYR A 7 13.73 4.93 -0.47
CA TYR A 7 14.27 6.28 -0.30
C TYR A 7 13.47 7.31 -1.10
N PRO A 8 12.46 7.98 -0.50
CA PRO A 8 11.62 8.97 -1.22
C PRO A 8 12.41 10.07 -1.92
N GLN A 9 13.58 10.44 -1.39
CA GLN A 9 14.48 11.45 -2.00
C GLN A 9 14.98 11.04 -3.40
N GLN A 10 15.00 9.74 -3.70
CA GLN A 10 15.33 9.26 -5.05
C GLN A 10 14.29 9.68 -6.09
N ALA A 11 12.99 9.76 -5.69
CA ALA A 11 11.96 10.31 -6.56
C ALA A 11 12.28 11.76 -6.95
N ALA A 12 12.65 12.62 -5.97
CA ALA A 12 13.04 13.99 -6.23
C ALA A 12 14.29 14.09 -7.13
N GLN A 13 15.26 13.20 -6.96
CA GLN A 13 16.43 13.14 -7.83
C GLN A 13 16.06 12.81 -9.28
N ILE A 14 15.18 11.83 -9.47
CA ILE A 14 14.71 11.43 -10.81
C ILE A 14 13.93 12.58 -11.46
N THR A 15 12.97 13.16 -10.74
CA THR A 15 12.12 14.24 -11.27
C THR A 15 12.86 15.55 -11.51
N SER A 16 14.05 15.73 -10.93
CA SER A 16 14.92 16.88 -11.21
C SER A 16 15.75 16.75 -12.51
N CYS A 17 15.74 15.58 -13.15
CA CYS A 17 16.40 15.38 -14.44
C CYS A 17 15.56 15.95 -15.58
N GLU A 18 16.19 16.19 -16.75
CA GLU A 18 15.45 16.42 -17.99
C GLU A 18 14.79 15.10 -18.44
N LEU A 19 13.49 15.01 -18.25
CA LEU A 19 12.68 13.84 -18.60
C LEU A 19 11.68 14.18 -19.70
N PRO A 20 11.24 13.20 -20.51
CA PRO A 20 10.10 13.37 -21.41
C PRO A 20 8.88 13.89 -20.64
N GLU A 21 8.06 14.71 -21.30
CA GLU A 21 6.89 15.35 -20.69
C GLU A 21 5.87 14.35 -20.13
N ASP A 22 5.80 13.15 -20.73
CA ASP A 22 4.91 12.04 -20.32
C ASP A 22 5.57 11.04 -19.35
N PHE A 23 6.80 11.32 -18.87
CA PHE A 23 7.49 10.43 -17.94
C PHE A 23 7.00 10.64 -16.51
N VAL A 24 6.44 9.60 -15.90
CA VAL A 24 5.95 9.62 -14.52
C VAL A 24 6.78 8.75 -13.59
N VAL A 25 6.94 9.21 -12.35
CA VAL A 25 7.52 8.45 -11.24
C VAL A 25 6.39 7.97 -10.34
N LEU A 26 6.33 6.66 -10.08
CA LEU A 26 5.33 6.06 -9.18
C LEU A 26 6.03 5.44 -7.99
N SER A 27 5.47 5.62 -6.79
CA SER A 27 5.91 4.88 -5.61
C SER A 27 5.69 3.38 -5.81
N GLY A 28 6.64 2.58 -5.37
CA GLY A 28 6.53 1.13 -5.31
C GLY A 28 6.32 0.60 -3.89
N ASP A 29 6.13 1.50 -2.91
CA ASP A 29 6.04 1.18 -1.50
C ASP A 29 4.79 1.83 -0.88
N ASP A 30 3.87 0.98 -0.41
CA ASP A 30 2.62 1.42 0.20
C ASP A 30 2.85 2.26 1.47
N ALA A 31 3.83 1.89 2.29
CA ALA A 31 4.13 2.59 3.53
C ALA A 31 4.77 3.97 3.32
N LEU A 32 5.34 4.21 2.14
CA LEU A 32 6.04 5.43 1.78
C LEU A 32 5.30 6.25 0.71
N THR A 33 4.05 5.93 0.40
CA THR A 33 3.29 6.60 -0.67
C THR A 33 3.24 8.12 -0.48
N VAL A 34 2.88 8.60 0.71
CA VAL A 34 2.80 10.04 0.99
C VAL A 34 4.17 10.72 0.85
N PRO A 35 5.25 10.24 1.49
CA PRO A 35 6.58 10.79 1.28
C PRO A 35 7.06 10.78 -0.18
N PHE A 36 6.75 9.73 -0.95
CA PHE A 36 7.10 9.67 -2.38
C PHE A 36 6.37 10.75 -3.18
N ILE A 37 5.08 10.96 -2.94
CA ILE A 37 4.30 12.00 -3.62
C ILE A 37 4.84 13.40 -3.26
N GLN A 38 5.20 13.65 -2.00
CA GLN A 38 5.83 14.90 -1.58
C GLN A 38 7.19 15.16 -2.27
N ASN A 39 7.84 14.09 -2.76
CA ASN A 39 9.10 14.15 -3.51
C ASN A 39 8.90 14.03 -5.03
N GLY A 40 7.70 14.29 -5.54
CA GLY A 40 7.43 14.40 -6.97
C GLY A 40 6.92 13.12 -7.64
N ALA A 41 6.59 12.07 -6.88
CA ALA A 41 5.89 10.94 -7.47
C ALA A 41 4.41 11.30 -7.75
N GLU A 42 3.88 10.78 -8.85
CA GLU A 42 2.54 11.07 -9.35
C GLU A 42 1.51 9.97 -9.03
N GLY A 43 1.88 9.05 -8.13
CA GLY A 43 1.01 7.95 -7.71
C GLY A 43 1.79 6.78 -7.16
N VAL A 44 1.15 5.61 -7.13
CA VAL A 44 1.69 4.39 -6.53
C VAL A 44 1.25 3.13 -7.27
N ILE A 45 2.12 2.12 -7.30
CA ILE A 45 1.76 0.75 -7.66
C ILE A 45 1.72 -0.06 -6.36
N SER A 46 0.52 -0.22 -5.83
CA SER A 46 0.23 -0.70 -4.49
C SER A 46 0.03 -2.20 -4.39
N VAL A 47 0.40 -2.77 -3.25
CA VAL A 47 0.02 -4.11 -2.80
C VAL A 47 -1.29 -4.05 -2.01
N VAL A 48 -1.38 -3.18 -0.99
CA VAL A 48 -2.57 -3.05 -0.13
C VAL A 48 -3.81 -2.57 -0.89
N GLY A 49 -3.63 -1.83 -1.97
CA GLY A 49 -4.70 -1.39 -2.85
C GLY A 49 -5.50 -2.53 -3.50
N ASN A 50 -4.97 -3.78 -3.53
CA ASN A 50 -5.74 -4.94 -3.95
C ASN A 50 -6.85 -5.32 -2.94
N ALA A 51 -6.64 -5.04 -1.65
CA ALA A 51 -7.59 -5.33 -0.57
C ALA A 51 -8.44 -4.10 -0.19
N TYR A 52 -7.83 -2.92 -0.18
CA TYR A 52 -8.45 -1.67 0.23
C TYR A 52 -8.35 -0.58 -0.87
N PRO A 53 -8.90 -0.81 -2.08
CA PRO A 53 -8.72 0.11 -3.21
C PRO A 53 -9.30 1.50 -2.92
N ARG A 54 -10.49 1.59 -2.30
CA ARG A 54 -11.15 2.88 -2.01
C ARG A 54 -10.34 3.69 -1.00
N LEU A 55 -9.90 3.05 0.10
CA LEU A 55 -9.16 3.72 1.16
C LEU A 55 -7.79 4.19 0.66
N PHE A 56 -7.08 3.31 -0.07
CA PHE A 56 -5.73 3.62 -0.55
C PHE A 56 -5.73 4.64 -1.69
N SER A 57 -6.71 4.58 -2.59
CA SER A 57 -6.92 5.61 -3.61
C SER A 57 -7.23 6.97 -2.99
N HIS A 58 -8.08 7.02 -1.95
CA HIS A 58 -8.40 8.27 -1.26
C HIS A 58 -7.16 8.90 -0.63
N LEU A 59 -6.36 8.13 0.10
CA LEU A 59 -5.07 8.56 0.63
C LEU A 59 -4.17 9.15 -0.46
N THR A 60 -4.03 8.44 -1.58
CA THR A 60 -3.17 8.84 -2.69
C THR A 60 -3.62 10.17 -3.30
N HIS A 61 -4.92 10.35 -3.54
CA HIS A 61 -5.47 11.61 -4.06
C HIS A 61 -5.29 12.77 -3.08
N LEU A 62 -5.54 12.56 -1.77
CA LEU A 62 -5.28 13.58 -0.76
C LEU A 62 -3.81 14.05 -0.78
N ALA A 63 -2.87 13.12 -0.90
CA ALA A 63 -1.46 13.47 -0.99
C ALA A 63 -1.15 14.26 -2.27
N MET A 64 -1.70 13.86 -3.42
CA MET A 64 -1.54 14.55 -4.71
C MET A 64 -2.18 15.95 -4.72
N GLU A 65 -3.26 16.15 -3.97
CA GLU A 65 -3.91 17.45 -3.77
C GLU A 65 -3.17 18.36 -2.76
N GLY A 66 -2.07 17.89 -2.16
CA GLY A 66 -1.33 18.62 -1.13
C GLY A 66 -1.97 18.59 0.27
N ARG A 67 -3.02 17.79 0.47
CA ARG A 67 -3.71 17.59 1.76
C ARG A 67 -2.96 16.56 2.62
N ILE A 68 -1.68 16.85 2.86
CA ILE A 68 -0.73 15.90 3.44
C ILE A 68 -1.15 15.41 4.82
N ASN A 69 -1.63 16.30 5.70
CA ASN A 69 -2.04 15.91 7.05
C ASN A 69 -3.17 14.86 7.03
N GLU A 70 -4.12 15.00 6.13
CA GLU A 70 -5.25 14.08 5.98
C GLU A 70 -4.77 12.73 5.37
N ALA A 71 -3.88 12.79 4.39
CA ALA A 71 -3.27 11.60 3.83
C ALA A 71 -2.44 10.84 4.88
N ASP A 72 -1.65 11.53 5.71
CA ASP A 72 -0.84 10.94 6.78
C ASP A 72 -1.68 10.30 7.88
N MET A 73 -2.86 10.83 8.18
CA MET A 73 -3.79 10.17 9.11
C MET A 73 -4.19 8.78 8.60
N ILE A 74 -4.61 8.69 7.33
CA ILE A 74 -4.96 7.40 6.72
C ILE A 74 -3.74 6.49 6.61
N GLN A 75 -2.59 7.02 6.19
CA GLN A 75 -1.33 6.27 6.10
C GLN A 75 -0.95 5.66 7.47
N THR A 76 -1.20 6.39 8.55
CA THR A 76 -0.91 5.93 9.92
C THR A 76 -1.84 4.78 10.32
N GLU A 77 -3.13 4.87 10.02
CA GLU A 77 -4.09 3.78 10.28
C GLU A 77 -3.76 2.51 9.49
N MET A 78 -3.22 2.67 8.28
CA MET A 78 -2.81 1.55 7.43
C MET A 78 -1.42 0.98 7.75
N ARG A 79 -0.66 1.57 8.67
CA ARG A 79 0.72 1.16 8.96
C ARG A 79 0.84 -0.31 9.37
N ALA A 80 -0.04 -0.78 10.24
CA ALA A 80 0.01 -2.16 10.74
C ALA A 80 -0.22 -3.17 9.61
N ILE A 81 -1.25 -2.96 8.78
CA ILE A 81 -1.55 -3.84 7.66
C ILE A 81 -0.41 -3.83 6.64
N ASN A 82 0.14 -2.66 6.28
CA ASN A 82 1.25 -2.53 5.35
C ASN A 82 2.48 -3.32 5.82
N THR A 83 2.83 -3.24 7.11
CA THR A 83 3.95 -4.02 7.67
C THR A 83 3.69 -5.52 7.59
N GLN A 84 2.49 -5.97 7.95
CA GLN A 84 2.13 -7.39 7.97
C GLN A 84 2.12 -8.02 6.58
N LEU A 85 1.70 -7.27 5.55
CA LEU A 85 1.64 -7.77 4.17
C LEU A 85 3.00 -8.20 3.61
N PHE A 86 4.10 -7.65 4.13
CA PHE A 86 5.45 -7.96 3.66
C PHE A 86 6.25 -8.85 4.62
N GLN A 87 5.71 -9.20 5.79
CA GLN A 87 6.43 -9.91 6.84
C GLN A 87 6.95 -11.29 6.42
N GLU A 88 6.17 -12.04 5.67
CA GLU A 88 6.54 -13.35 5.09
C GLU A 88 6.75 -13.26 3.58
N GLY A 89 6.96 -12.05 3.07
CA GLY A 89 7.17 -11.76 1.66
C GLY A 89 5.88 -11.46 0.88
N ASN A 90 6.08 -10.87 -0.28
CA ASN A 90 5.00 -10.57 -1.23
C ASN A 90 5.06 -11.61 -2.38
N PRO A 91 3.94 -12.21 -2.77
CA PRO A 91 2.53 -11.90 -2.47
C PRO A 91 1.89 -12.71 -1.32
N VAL A 92 2.68 -13.32 -0.42
CA VAL A 92 2.17 -14.20 0.65
C VAL A 92 1.12 -13.50 1.51
N GLY A 93 1.48 -12.33 2.08
CA GLY A 93 0.59 -11.57 2.96
C GLY A 93 -0.67 -11.08 2.27
N ILE A 94 -0.55 -10.50 1.07
CA ILE A 94 -1.73 -9.99 0.36
C ILE A 94 -2.69 -11.11 -0.06
N LYS A 95 -2.21 -12.27 -0.48
CA LYS A 95 -3.08 -13.40 -0.80
C LYS A 95 -3.80 -13.92 0.44
N ALA A 96 -3.12 -13.99 1.60
CA ALA A 96 -3.75 -14.36 2.85
C ALA A 96 -4.86 -13.35 3.22
N LEU A 97 -4.59 -12.05 3.11
CA LEU A 97 -5.58 -11.01 3.39
C LEU A 97 -6.79 -11.11 2.46
N LEU A 98 -6.59 -11.23 1.16
CA LEU A 98 -7.69 -11.36 0.18
C LEU A 98 -8.55 -12.61 0.43
N TYR A 99 -7.92 -13.71 0.85
CA TYR A 99 -8.62 -14.94 1.23
C TYR A 99 -9.46 -14.75 2.51
N LEU A 100 -8.90 -14.10 3.53
CA LEU A 100 -9.64 -13.76 4.77
C LEU A 100 -10.83 -12.82 4.50
N MET A 101 -10.69 -11.92 3.52
CA MET A 101 -11.77 -11.03 3.06
C MET A 101 -12.78 -11.73 2.12
N ARG A 102 -12.56 -13.00 1.77
CA ARG A 102 -13.37 -13.79 0.81
C ARG A 102 -13.44 -13.15 -0.59
N LEU A 103 -12.41 -12.45 -0.99
CA LEU A 103 -12.27 -11.87 -2.33
C LEU A 103 -11.63 -12.85 -3.33
N ILE A 104 -10.99 -13.90 -2.83
CA ILE A 104 -10.44 -15.02 -3.61
C ILE A 104 -10.77 -16.33 -2.91
N ASP A 105 -10.93 -17.41 -3.68
CA ASP A 105 -11.33 -18.73 -3.18
C ASP A 105 -10.17 -19.53 -2.58
N SER A 106 -8.92 -19.14 -2.83
CA SER A 106 -7.75 -19.86 -2.37
C SER A 106 -6.56 -18.92 -2.15
N ASN A 107 -5.82 -19.15 -1.05
CA ASN A 107 -4.55 -18.50 -0.77
C ASN A 107 -3.34 -19.30 -1.27
N SER A 108 -3.55 -20.30 -2.13
CA SER A 108 -2.47 -21.13 -2.68
C SER A 108 -1.46 -20.31 -3.47
N LEU A 109 -0.20 -20.66 -3.35
CA LEU A 109 0.92 -20.03 -4.02
C LEU A 109 1.70 -21.07 -4.83
N ARG A 110 2.41 -20.63 -5.87
CA ARG A 110 3.35 -21.49 -6.60
C ARG A 110 4.66 -21.58 -5.83
N LEU A 111 5.25 -22.76 -5.81
CA LEU A 111 6.59 -22.98 -5.24
C LEU A 111 7.62 -22.02 -5.89
N PRO A 112 8.59 -21.52 -5.12
CA PRO A 112 8.95 -21.91 -3.74
C PRO A 112 8.11 -21.22 -2.65
N LEU A 113 7.14 -20.36 -2.99
CA LEU A 113 6.30 -19.68 -2.02
C LEU A 113 5.27 -20.65 -1.40
N VAL A 114 4.99 -20.44 -0.11
CA VAL A 114 3.99 -21.19 0.65
C VAL A 114 2.96 -20.22 1.23
N PRO A 115 1.73 -20.66 1.55
CA PRO A 115 0.75 -19.83 2.22
C PRO A 115 1.28 -19.25 3.53
N ALA A 116 0.74 -18.08 3.92
CA ALA A 116 1.09 -17.42 5.17
C ALA A 116 0.89 -18.33 6.39
N SER A 117 1.74 -18.16 7.40
CA SER A 117 1.61 -18.85 8.67
C SER A 117 0.25 -18.56 9.32
N SER A 118 -0.19 -19.45 10.23
CA SER A 118 -1.37 -19.23 11.05
C SER A 118 -1.26 -17.96 11.88
N GLU A 119 -0.06 -17.72 12.45
CA GLU A 119 0.23 -16.53 13.26
C GLU A 119 0.06 -15.23 12.45
N LEU A 120 0.62 -15.15 11.24
CA LEU A 120 0.43 -13.99 10.37
C LEU A 120 -1.03 -13.84 9.95
N SER A 121 -1.70 -14.94 9.62
CA SER A 121 -3.11 -14.94 9.22
C SER A 121 -4.04 -14.40 10.32
N GLU A 122 -3.84 -14.80 11.58
CA GLU A 122 -4.59 -14.31 12.74
C GLU A 122 -4.36 -12.81 12.99
N ARG A 123 -3.12 -12.34 12.85
CA ARG A 123 -2.80 -10.92 12.98
C ARG A 123 -3.41 -10.09 11.85
N LEU A 124 -3.32 -10.57 10.62
CA LEU A 124 -3.97 -9.93 9.47
C LEU A 124 -5.49 -9.82 9.67
N ASP A 125 -6.16 -10.88 10.17
CA ASP A 125 -7.60 -10.85 10.41
C ASP A 125 -7.99 -9.85 11.51
N THR A 126 -7.16 -9.75 12.56
CA THR A 126 -7.37 -8.77 13.65
C THR A 126 -7.21 -7.34 13.12
N THR A 127 -6.11 -7.07 12.41
CA THR A 127 -5.83 -5.74 11.86
C THR A 127 -6.87 -5.34 10.80
N ARG A 128 -7.28 -6.29 9.95
CA ARG A 128 -8.32 -6.08 8.94
C ARG A 128 -9.63 -5.61 9.58
N LYS A 129 -10.10 -6.30 10.65
CA LYS A 129 -11.34 -5.93 11.33
C LYS A 129 -11.32 -4.50 11.88
N ALA A 130 -10.19 -4.07 12.45
CA ALA A 130 -10.04 -2.70 12.92
C ALA A 130 -10.05 -1.69 11.75
N LEU A 131 -9.34 -2.01 10.65
CA LEU A 131 -9.28 -1.15 9.48
C LEU A 131 -10.63 -1.07 8.74
N ASP A 132 -11.41 -2.15 8.71
CA ASP A 132 -12.77 -2.16 8.15
C ASP A 132 -13.69 -1.20 8.90
N VAL A 133 -13.61 -1.14 10.24
CA VAL A 133 -14.36 -0.19 11.07
C VAL A 133 -13.92 1.24 10.76
N TYR A 134 -12.62 1.50 10.72
CA TYR A 134 -12.09 2.82 10.36
C TYR A 134 -12.58 3.28 8.99
N ALA A 135 -12.44 2.43 7.97
CA ALA A 135 -12.87 2.74 6.61
C ALA A 135 -14.38 3.01 6.53
N SER A 136 -15.19 2.26 7.28
CA SER A 136 -16.65 2.48 7.31
C SER A 136 -17.02 3.86 7.88
N HIS A 137 -16.33 4.34 8.91
CA HIS A 137 -16.54 5.66 9.48
C HIS A 137 -16.05 6.78 8.57
N LEU A 138 -14.91 6.57 7.90
CA LEU A 138 -14.33 7.58 7.00
C LEU A 138 -15.23 7.87 5.79
N PHE A 139 -15.97 6.86 5.33
CA PHE A 139 -16.79 6.95 4.13
C PHE A 139 -18.31 6.92 4.39
N ALA A 140 -18.73 7.06 5.66
CA ALA A 140 -20.12 7.24 6.03
C ALA A 140 -20.58 8.66 5.69
#